data_d9052c67b76ee7e2743e647a517cc4f2
#
_entry.id   d9052c67b76ee7e2743e647a517cc4f2
#
_cell.length_a   1.000
_cell.length_b   1.000
_cell.length_c   1.000
_cell.angle_alpha   90.00
_cell.angle_beta   90.00
_cell.angle_gamma   90.00
#
_symmetry.space_group_name_H-M   'P 1'
#
loop_
_entity.id
_entity.type
_entity.pdbx_description
1 polymer ?
#
loop_
_entity_poly.entity_id
_entity_poly.type
_entity_poly.pdbx_seq_one_letter_code
_entity_poly.pdbx_strand_id
1 'polypeptide(L)'
;DTVLDSLLSLIGRGIIEAERQMLSASGRAINRRLNRYEYENSIRDLLSLPYLEIRQSLPEDPISHGFNKSGEALDVSHVQLARYLRTAENALRAAIVCQSVKPKPLKQRFYSWDQLKFTRGNGPNIRKTYPVRGYDIQTALNVRPAEQPGSFIRPLPGHQSIPSRRDEEAVVMVSSTYEHVEIQYDQFRAPSSGKYRLKFAGYTVWMSADYTELTSGRRTEPITIYADSPPRTLRRLGHFDFHPKTSVQELEVWLKAGETIRPDASRLVRSRPPQFQNPLLEEDGMPGVAYQWLEVEGPIHEDWPPPGHQLLFEDLKTTDPISREYDN
;
A
#
# COMPACT_ATOMS: atom_id res chain seq x y z
N ASP A 1 -9.05 -21.55 48.07
CA ASP A 1 -9.53 -20.43 47.24
C ASP A 1 -9.81 -19.18 48.07
N THR A 2 -10.49 -19.29 49.24
CA THR A 2 -10.79 -18.13 50.10
C THR A 2 -9.56 -17.39 50.65
N VAL A 3 -8.46 -18.10 50.86
CA VAL A 3 -7.20 -17.49 51.35
C VAL A 3 -6.53 -16.67 50.24
N LEU A 4 -6.53 -17.19 48.98
CA LEU A 4 -5.98 -16.52 47.82
C LEU A 4 -6.79 -15.24 47.48
N ASP A 5 -8.09 -15.33 47.55
CA ASP A 5 -8.99 -14.18 47.31
C ASP A 5 -8.80 -13.09 48.37
N SER A 6 -8.61 -13.50 49.61
CA SER A 6 -8.31 -12.58 50.72
C SER A 6 -6.98 -11.89 50.55
N LEU A 7 -5.95 -12.63 50.08
CA LEU A 7 -4.62 -12.10 49.84
C LEU A 7 -4.63 -11.11 48.63
N LEU A 8 -5.31 -11.47 47.54
CA LEU A 8 -5.46 -10.60 46.37
C LEU A 8 -6.22 -9.31 46.73
N SER A 9 -7.26 -9.40 47.56
CA SER A 9 -8.02 -8.23 47.99
C SER A 9 -7.21 -7.31 48.95
N LEU A 10 -6.32 -7.89 49.71
CA LEU A 10 -5.44 -7.14 50.64
C LEU A 10 -4.34 -6.42 49.86
N ILE A 11 -3.72 -7.11 48.89
CA ILE A 11 -2.73 -6.50 48.01
C ILE A 11 -3.38 -5.41 47.16
N GLY A 12 -4.55 -5.67 46.55
CA GLY A 12 -5.28 -4.68 45.77
C GLY A 12 -5.61 -3.41 46.54
N ARG A 13 -6.08 -3.55 47.80
CA ARG A 13 -6.32 -2.39 48.69
C ARG A 13 -5.04 -1.66 49.02
N GLY A 14 -3.94 -2.37 49.28
CA GLY A 14 -2.64 -1.76 49.55
C GLY A 14 -2.11 -0.95 48.39
N ILE A 15 -2.26 -1.45 47.16
CA ILE A 15 -1.85 -0.74 45.93
C ILE A 15 -2.71 0.51 45.74
N ILE A 16 -4.04 0.41 45.87
CA ILE A 16 -4.97 1.55 45.71
C ILE A 16 -4.70 2.63 46.74
N GLU A 17 -4.42 2.25 47.99
CA GLU A 17 -4.10 3.21 49.02
C GLU A 17 -2.74 3.87 48.82
N ALA A 18 -1.72 3.13 48.39
CA ALA A 18 -0.42 3.67 47.99
C ALA A 18 -0.54 4.63 46.79
N GLU A 19 -1.31 4.29 45.76
CA GLU A 19 -1.61 5.21 44.65
C GLU A 19 -2.33 6.47 45.12
N ARG A 20 -3.31 6.34 46.01
CA ARG A 20 -4.06 7.47 46.55
C ARG A 20 -3.15 8.41 47.36
N GLN A 21 -2.22 7.85 48.13
CA GLN A 21 -1.23 8.62 48.88
C GLN A 21 -0.22 9.29 47.95
N MET A 22 0.27 8.61 46.93
CA MET A 22 1.14 9.21 45.89
C MET A 22 0.45 10.36 45.18
N LEU A 23 -0.80 10.18 44.73
CA LEU A 23 -1.59 11.21 44.08
C LEU A 23 -1.87 12.41 44.99
N SER A 24 -2.09 12.19 46.31
CA SER A 24 -2.30 13.26 47.26
C SER A 24 -1.01 14.01 47.61
N ALA A 25 0.13 13.31 47.65
CA ALA A 25 1.43 13.89 47.98
C ALA A 25 2.10 14.60 46.80
N SER A 26 1.89 14.09 45.56
CA SER A 26 2.55 14.61 44.36
C SER A 26 1.78 15.76 43.67
N GLY A 27 0.60 16.13 44.16
CA GLY A 27 -0.22 17.16 43.54
C GLY A 27 -0.83 16.70 42.20
N ARG A 28 -1.25 17.67 41.37
CA ARG A 28 -1.83 17.42 40.08
C ARG A 28 -0.82 16.70 39.17
N ALA A 29 -1.32 15.76 38.37
CA ALA A 29 -0.54 15.13 37.28
C ALA A 29 0.20 16.21 36.49
N ILE A 30 1.49 15.99 36.24
CA ILE A 30 2.31 16.90 35.43
C ILE A 30 1.69 16.94 34.04
N ASN A 31 1.38 18.14 33.57
CA ASN A 31 0.95 18.34 32.19
C ASN A 31 2.11 17.92 31.26
N ARG A 32 1.86 16.93 30.42
CA ARG A 32 2.81 16.47 29.42
C ARG A 32 2.32 16.75 28.01
N ARG A 33 3.23 16.93 27.08
CA ARG A 33 2.85 16.92 25.67
C ARG A 33 2.38 15.54 25.23
N LEU A 34 1.61 15.49 24.17
CA LEU A 34 1.33 14.22 23.50
C LEU A 34 2.62 13.62 22.94
N ASN A 35 2.78 12.32 23.03
CA ASN A 35 3.83 11.65 22.28
C ASN A 35 3.48 11.61 20.79
N ARG A 36 4.44 11.25 19.93
CA ARG A 36 4.25 11.27 18.47
C ARG A 36 3.10 10.38 17.98
N TYR A 37 2.79 9.29 18.68
CA TYR A 37 1.67 8.40 18.35
C TYR A 37 0.32 9.01 18.76
N GLU A 38 0.26 9.54 19.95
CA GLU A 38 -0.93 10.22 20.46
C GLU A 38 -1.27 11.45 19.62
N TYR A 39 -0.24 12.23 19.26
CA TYR A 39 -0.41 13.39 18.40
C TYR A 39 -0.94 13.00 17.01
N GLU A 40 -0.35 12.01 16.35
CA GLU A 40 -0.81 11.52 15.05
C GLU A 40 -2.28 11.07 15.13
N ASN A 41 -2.63 10.26 16.13
CA ASN A 41 -3.98 9.76 16.30
C ASN A 41 -4.98 10.90 16.58
N SER A 42 -4.62 11.84 17.46
CA SER A 42 -5.48 12.98 17.75
C SER A 42 -5.73 13.87 16.54
N ILE A 43 -4.73 14.10 15.68
CA ILE A 43 -4.90 14.88 14.46
C ILE A 43 -5.71 14.10 13.42
N ARG A 44 -5.52 12.79 13.31
CA ARG A 44 -6.35 11.93 12.45
C ARG A 44 -7.83 12.01 12.81
N ASP A 45 -8.12 11.88 14.10
CA ASP A 45 -9.49 11.90 14.60
C ASP A 45 -10.10 13.29 14.44
N LEU A 46 -9.35 14.34 14.82
CA LEU A 46 -9.82 15.72 14.77
C LEU A 46 -10.11 16.18 13.35
N LEU A 47 -9.25 15.86 12.38
CA LEU A 47 -9.39 16.30 11.00
C LEU A 47 -10.06 15.26 10.09
N SER A 48 -10.52 14.14 10.62
CA SER A 48 -11.10 13.03 9.86
C SER A 48 -10.18 12.56 8.73
N LEU A 49 -8.88 12.43 9.02
CA LEU A 49 -7.83 12.01 8.10
C LEU A 49 -7.24 10.65 8.54
N PRO A 50 -7.96 9.54 8.43
CA PRO A 50 -7.60 8.25 9.02
C PRO A 50 -6.26 7.68 8.54
N TYR A 51 -5.76 8.17 7.40
CA TYR A 51 -4.50 7.70 6.80
C TYR A 51 -3.37 8.73 6.84
N LEU A 52 -3.53 9.78 7.64
CA LEU A 52 -2.47 10.76 7.86
C LEU A 52 -1.28 10.11 8.56
N GLU A 53 -0.11 10.18 7.97
CA GLU A 53 1.14 9.65 8.51
C GLU A 53 2.10 10.80 8.79
N ILE A 54 2.08 11.31 10.01
CA ILE A 54 2.90 12.45 10.45
C ILE A 54 3.93 12.09 11.50
N ARG A 55 3.80 10.92 12.09
CA ARG A 55 4.66 10.43 13.19
C ARG A 55 6.15 10.47 12.85
N GLN A 56 6.52 10.11 11.62
CA GLN A 56 7.92 10.09 11.19
C GLN A 56 8.51 11.49 11.00
N SER A 57 7.67 12.51 10.86
CA SER A 57 8.08 13.91 10.78
C SER A 57 8.38 14.53 12.13
N LEU A 58 7.98 13.85 13.20
CA LEU A 58 8.20 14.27 14.59
C LEU A 58 9.46 13.63 15.16
N PRO A 59 10.16 14.31 16.06
CA PRO A 59 11.27 13.72 16.79
C PRO A 59 10.84 12.50 17.60
N GLU A 60 11.77 11.59 17.83
CA GLU A 60 11.50 10.44 18.71
C GLU A 60 11.23 10.88 20.13
N ASP A 61 10.29 10.20 20.77
CA ASP A 61 9.96 10.45 22.16
C ASP A 61 10.99 9.77 23.07
N PRO A 62 11.54 10.47 24.05
CA PRO A 62 12.39 9.86 25.06
C PRO A 62 11.65 8.77 25.83
N ILE A 63 12.40 7.77 26.26
CA ILE A 63 11.90 6.66 27.08
C ILE A 63 12.39 6.85 28.52
N SER A 64 11.48 6.90 29.48
CA SER A 64 11.78 6.90 30.90
C SER A 64 11.17 5.66 31.53
N HIS A 65 11.96 4.89 32.27
CA HIS A 65 11.54 3.65 32.95
C HIS A 65 10.84 2.64 32.00
N GLY A 66 11.24 2.59 30.73
CA GLY A 66 10.64 1.72 29.72
C GLY A 66 9.36 2.25 29.06
N PHE A 67 8.91 3.47 29.41
CA PHE A 67 7.69 4.09 28.90
C PHE A 67 7.98 5.39 28.16
N ASN A 68 7.32 5.59 27.02
CA ASN A 68 7.37 6.83 26.23
C ASN A 68 6.22 7.80 26.54
N LYS A 69 5.55 7.62 27.67
CA LYS A 69 4.41 8.44 28.14
C LYS A 69 4.67 9.14 29.47
N SER A 70 5.90 9.04 29.97
CA SER A 70 6.27 9.71 31.24
C SER A 70 6.26 11.23 31.06
N GLY A 71 5.60 11.94 31.95
CA GLY A 71 5.58 13.42 31.97
C GLY A 71 6.97 14.03 32.14
N GLU A 72 7.86 13.35 32.83
CA GLU A 72 9.25 13.79 33.07
C GLU A 72 10.09 13.69 31.76
N ALA A 73 9.76 12.72 30.88
CA ALA A 73 10.49 12.51 29.64
C ALA A 73 9.95 13.39 28.50
N LEU A 74 8.68 13.77 28.52
CA LEU A 74 8.01 14.49 27.45
C LEU A 74 8.10 16.02 27.61
N ASP A 75 9.31 16.53 27.62
CA ASP A 75 9.59 17.97 27.61
C ASP A 75 9.34 18.60 26.22
N VAL A 76 9.22 19.92 26.16
CA VAL A 76 8.97 20.67 24.92
C VAL A 76 10.18 21.56 24.63
N SER A 77 10.98 21.16 23.65
CA SER A 77 12.05 21.99 23.10
C SER A 77 11.55 22.86 21.92
N HIS A 78 12.30 23.92 21.61
CA HIS A 78 12.01 24.76 20.43
C HIS A 78 11.99 23.94 19.12
N VAL A 79 12.87 22.95 18.99
CA VAL A 79 12.94 22.08 17.82
C VAL A 79 11.67 21.21 17.71
N GLN A 80 11.23 20.68 18.83
CA GLN A 80 10.00 19.90 18.89
C GLN A 80 8.79 20.78 18.52
N LEU A 81 8.67 21.96 19.12
CA LEU A 81 7.57 22.87 18.82
C LEU A 81 7.52 23.24 17.33
N ALA A 82 8.65 23.58 16.74
CA ALA A 82 8.73 23.88 15.30
C ALA A 82 8.30 22.69 14.43
N ARG A 83 8.67 21.47 14.82
CA ARG A 83 8.24 20.25 14.13
C ARG A 83 6.76 19.98 14.27
N TYR A 84 6.20 20.15 15.46
CA TYR A 84 4.76 20.01 15.69
C TYR A 84 3.95 21.01 14.86
N LEU A 85 4.35 22.29 14.84
CA LEU A 85 3.70 23.35 14.05
C LEU A 85 3.73 23.03 12.54
N ARG A 86 4.91 22.64 12.03
CA ARG A 86 5.04 22.26 10.60
C ARG A 86 4.18 21.04 10.25
N THR A 87 4.11 20.09 11.16
CA THR A 87 3.31 18.87 10.98
C THR A 87 1.82 19.17 11.03
N ALA A 88 1.39 20.08 11.94
CA ALA A 88 0.01 20.59 11.98
C ALA A 88 -0.36 21.31 10.68
N GLU A 89 0.52 22.17 10.16
CA GLU A 89 0.31 22.85 8.88
C GLU A 89 0.10 21.84 7.74
N ASN A 90 0.92 20.82 7.65
CA ASN A 90 0.77 19.77 6.64
C ASN A 90 -0.56 19.00 6.79
N ALA A 91 -0.99 18.74 8.01
CA ALA A 91 -2.27 18.10 8.28
C ALA A 91 -3.46 18.99 7.88
N LEU A 92 -3.40 20.28 8.21
CA LEU A 92 -4.42 21.25 7.79
C LEU A 92 -4.49 21.37 6.27
N ARG A 93 -3.35 21.44 5.57
CA ARG A 93 -3.29 21.45 4.10
C ARG A 93 -3.91 20.19 3.48
N ALA A 94 -3.82 19.05 4.16
CA ALA A 94 -4.43 17.80 3.71
C ALA A 94 -5.96 17.77 3.95
N ALA A 95 -6.45 18.47 4.98
CA ALA A 95 -7.87 18.54 5.32
C ALA A 95 -8.63 19.59 4.50
N ILE A 96 -7.96 20.71 4.15
CA ILE A 96 -8.57 21.87 3.48
C ILE A 96 -8.62 21.64 1.97
N VAL A 97 -9.78 21.86 1.38
CA VAL A 97 -9.99 21.87 -0.07
C VAL A 97 -10.34 23.29 -0.54
N CYS A 98 -9.81 23.66 -1.72
CA CYS A 98 -10.07 24.98 -2.31
C CYS A 98 -11.13 24.95 -3.42
N GLN A 99 -11.55 23.75 -3.85
CA GLN A 99 -12.50 23.57 -4.92
C GLN A 99 -13.93 23.59 -4.37
N SER A 100 -14.81 24.41 -4.99
CA SER A 100 -16.23 24.49 -4.63
C SER A 100 -17.02 23.27 -5.10
N VAL A 101 -16.57 22.63 -6.19
CA VAL A 101 -17.26 21.51 -6.81
C VAL A 101 -16.54 20.20 -6.48
N LYS A 102 -17.32 19.20 -6.07
CA LYS A 102 -16.82 17.84 -5.84
C LYS A 102 -16.15 17.30 -7.11
N PRO A 103 -14.85 16.92 -7.05
CA PRO A 103 -14.17 16.35 -8.19
C PRO A 103 -14.81 15.01 -8.58
N LYS A 104 -14.92 14.77 -9.89
CA LYS A 104 -15.39 13.47 -10.39
C LYS A 104 -14.28 12.44 -10.19
N PRO A 105 -14.61 11.23 -9.69
CA PRO A 105 -13.63 10.18 -9.58
C PRO A 105 -13.09 9.81 -10.97
N LEU A 106 -11.77 9.68 -11.08
CA LEU A 106 -11.15 9.07 -12.23
C LEU A 106 -11.51 7.58 -12.23
N LYS A 107 -11.96 7.05 -13.36
CA LYS A 107 -12.12 5.62 -13.56
C LYS A 107 -11.31 5.20 -14.76
N GLN A 108 -10.28 4.37 -14.52
CA GLN A 108 -9.36 3.94 -15.56
C GLN A 108 -8.94 2.49 -15.35
N ARG A 109 -8.83 1.75 -16.47
CA ARG A 109 -8.35 0.37 -16.48
C ARG A 109 -6.97 0.31 -17.12
N PHE A 110 -6.09 -0.44 -16.47
CA PHE A 110 -4.71 -0.68 -16.87
C PHE A 110 -4.56 -2.18 -17.13
N TYR A 111 -4.24 -2.55 -18.36
CA TYR A 111 -4.03 -3.93 -18.72
C TYR A 111 -2.61 -4.35 -18.40
N SER A 112 -2.45 -5.52 -17.78
CA SER A 112 -1.14 -6.02 -17.36
C SER A 112 -0.19 -6.22 -18.54
N TRP A 113 -0.72 -6.55 -19.70
CA TRP A 113 0.01 -6.67 -20.94
C TRP A 113 0.74 -5.37 -21.35
N ASP A 114 0.12 -4.22 -21.14
CA ASP A 114 0.70 -2.91 -21.44
C ASP A 114 1.73 -2.46 -20.38
N GLN A 115 1.72 -3.08 -19.20
CA GLN A 115 2.60 -2.76 -18.07
C GLN A 115 3.88 -3.59 -18.05
N LEU A 116 4.06 -4.50 -19.00
CA LEU A 116 5.19 -5.42 -19.01
C LEU A 116 6.51 -4.68 -19.22
N LYS A 117 7.30 -4.65 -18.18
CA LYS A 117 8.74 -4.40 -18.24
C LYS A 117 9.43 -5.75 -18.19
N PHE A 118 9.74 -6.32 -19.34
CA PHE A 118 10.49 -7.56 -19.39
C PHE A 118 11.94 -7.31 -18.99
N THR A 119 12.37 -7.85 -17.87
CA THR A 119 13.79 -8.01 -17.60
C THR A 119 14.26 -9.29 -18.27
N ARG A 120 15.22 -9.19 -19.17
CA ARG A 120 15.85 -10.33 -19.79
C ARG A 120 17.05 -10.76 -18.97
N GLY A 121 17.03 -12.00 -18.49
CA GLY A 121 18.21 -12.66 -17.97
C GLY A 121 18.84 -13.57 -19.02
N ASN A 122 20.12 -13.86 -18.88
CA ASN A 122 20.89 -14.74 -19.76
C ASN A 122 20.72 -16.21 -19.32
N GLY A 123 19.65 -16.86 -19.74
CA GLY A 123 19.49 -18.30 -19.52
C GLY A 123 18.03 -18.79 -19.49
N PRO A 124 17.79 -20.10 -19.68
CA PRO A 124 16.45 -20.67 -19.66
C PRO A 124 15.72 -20.53 -18.31
N ASN A 125 16.47 -20.39 -17.23
CA ASN A 125 15.94 -20.34 -15.84
C ASN A 125 15.54 -18.93 -15.37
N ILE A 126 15.58 -17.90 -16.24
CA ILE A 126 15.45 -16.52 -15.86
C ILE A 126 14.15 -15.88 -16.38
N ARG A 127 13.36 -16.62 -17.16
CA ARG A 127 12.04 -16.14 -17.60
C ARG A 127 11.02 -16.40 -16.51
N LYS A 128 10.42 -15.32 -16.02
CA LYS A 128 9.52 -15.37 -14.86
C LYS A 128 8.15 -14.82 -15.16
N THR A 129 8.02 -14.07 -16.27
CA THR A 129 6.79 -13.49 -16.75
C THR A 129 6.52 -13.94 -18.17
N TYR A 130 5.30 -14.38 -18.42
CA TYR A 130 4.85 -14.89 -19.70
C TYR A 130 3.62 -14.13 -20.14
N PRO A 131 3.65 -13.43 -21.28
CA PRO A 131 2.44 -12.90 -21.89
C PRO A 131 1.60 -14.07 -22.42
N VAL A 132 0.32 -14.11 -22.08
CA VAL A 132 -0.57 -15.20 -22.45
C VAL A 132 -1.91 -14.69 -22.99
N ARG A 133 -2.55 -15.50 -23.84
CA ARG A 133 -3.97 -15.37 -24.17
C ARG A 133 -4.67 -16.63 -23.70
N GLY A 134 -5.54 -16.49 -22.70
CA GLY A 134 -6.01 -17.65 -21.96
C GLY A 134 -4.83 -18.40 -21.35
N TYR A 135 -4.59 -19.63 -21.80
CA TYR A 135 -3.43 -20.44 -21.40
C TYR A 135 -2.33 -20.50 -22.47
N ASP A 136 -2.51 -19.90 -23.64
CA ASP A 136 -1.54 -19.93 -24.72
C ASP A 136 -0.41 -18.92 -24.49
N ILE A 137 0.80 -19.41 -24.33
CA ILE A 137 1.99 -18.58 -24.16
C ILE A 137 2.35 -17.91 -25.49
N GLN A 138 2.40 -16.58 -25.48
CA GLN A 138 2.72 -15.78 -26.66
C GLN A 138 4.23 -15.64 -26.82
N THR A 139 4.89 -16.71 -27.29
CA THR A 139 6.35 -16.79 -27.40
C THR A 139 6.96 -15.76 -28.34
N ALA A 140 6.25 -15.36 -29.39
CA ALA A 140 6.69 -14.32 -30.32
C ALA A 140 6.92 -12.96 -29.65
N LEU A 141 6.24 -12.68 -28.55
CA LEU A 141 6.43 -11.47 -27.74
C LEU A 141 7.66 -11.54 -26.85
N ASN A 142 8.22 -12.73 -26.65
CA ASN A 142 9.38 -12.97 -25.82
C ASN A 142 10.72 -12.83 -26.54
N VAL A 143 10.70 -12.57 -27.86
CA VAL A 143 11.91 -12.59 -28.67
C VAL A 143 12.37 -11.17 -29.00
N ARG A 144 13.35 -10.67 -28.25
CA ARG A 144 14.33 -9.73 -28.78
C ARG A 144 15.71 -10.38 -28.80
N PRO A 145 16.52 -10.07 -29.83
CA PRO A 145 17.89 -10.56 -29.92
C PRO A 145 18.74 -10.19 -28.72
N ALA A 146 19.76 -10.97 -28.48
CA ALA A 146 20.64 -10.95 -27.31
C ALA A 146 21.53 -9.69 -27.16
N GLU A 147 21.30 -8.62 -27.88
CA GLU A 147 22.27 -7.56 -28.11
C GLU A 147 22.37 -6.46 -27.03
N GLN A 148 21.46 -6.44 -26.07
CA GLN A 148 21.57 -5.46 -24.95
C GLN A 148 21.19 -6.08 -23.62
N PRO A 149 22.16 -6.53 -22.81
CA PRO A 149 21.90 -6.91 -21.43
C PRO A 149 21.40 -5.70 -20.61
N GLY A 150 20.32 -5.89 -19.88
CA GLY A 150 19.78 -4.89 -18.96
C GLY A 150 18.81 -3.85 -19.54
N SER A 151 18.45 -3.93 -20.82
CA SER A 151 17.43 -3.04 -21.37
C SER A 151 16.02 -3.55 -21.06
N PHE A 152 15.18 -2.65 -20.55
CA PHE A 152 13.74 -2.89 -20.43
C PHE A 152 13.13 -3.08 -21.82
N ILE A 153 12.50 -4.22 -22.05
CA ILE A 153 11.85 -4.50 -23.32
C ILE A 153 10.43 -3.96 -23.23
N ARG A 154 10.14 -2.90 -24.01
CA ARG A 154 8.77 -2.54 -24.32
C ARG A 154 8.22 -3.55 -25.34
N PRO A 155 6.91 -3.87 -25.29
CA PRO A 155 6.28 -4.63 -26.35
C PRO A 155 6.66 -4.02 -27.71
N LEU A 156 7.02 -4.86 -28.70
CA LEU A 156 7.36 -4.36 -30.03
C LEU A 156 6.17 -3.61 -30.63
N PRO A 157 6.40 -2.50 -31.35
CA PRO A 157 5.35 -1.88 -32.16
C PRO A 157 4.75 -2.93 -33.10
N GLY A 158 3.43 -3.09 -33.07
CA GLY A 158 2.71 -4.13 -33.84
C GLY A 158 2.19 -5.30 -33.00
N HIS A 159 2.67 -5.49 -31.78
CA HIS A 159 2.11 -6.45 -30.82
C HIS A 159 1.16 -5.78 -29.82
N GLN A 160 0.53 -4.69 -30.22
CA GLN A 160 -0.48 -4.03 -29.41
C GLN A 160 -1.63 -5.00 -29.16
N SER A 161 -2.11 -4.99 -27.93
CA SER A 161 -3.32 -5.67 -27.53
C SER A 161 -4.45 -5.40 -28.51
N ILE A 162 -5.06 -6.46 -29.03
CA ILE A 162 -6.22 -6.33 -29.89
C ILE A 162 -7.42 -6.01 -29.01
N PRO A 163 -8.10 -4.87 -29.17
CA PRO A 163 -9.16 -4.43 -28.26
C PRO A 163 -10.21 -5.50 -27.95
N SER A 164 -10.55 -6.33 -28.94
CA SER A 164 -11.53 -7.41 -28.79
C SER A 164 -11.04 -8.62 -27.99
N ARG A 165 -9.75 -8.72 -27.70
CA ARG A 165 -9.13 -9.84 -26.95
C ARG A 165 -8.48 -9.41 -25.63
N ARG A 166 -8.60 -8.15 -25.28
CA ARG A 166 -7.96 -7.60 -24.07
C ARG A 166 -8.36 -8.32 -22.79
N ASP A 167 -9.56 -8.84 -22.70
CA ASP A 167 -10.05 -9.58 -21.52
C ASP A 167 -9.49 -11.03 -21.48
N GLU A 168 -8.93 -11.54 -22.58
CA GLU A 168 -8.23 -12.83 -22.64
C GLU A 168 -6.73 -12.71 -22.37
N GLU A 169 -6.19 -11.50 -22.47
CA GLU A 169 -4.76 -11.23 -22.33
C GLU A 169 -4.38 -11.09 -20.86
N ALA A 170 -3.32 -11.79 -20.46
CA ALA A 170 -2.78 -11.74 -19.12
C ALA A 170 -1.25 -11.81 -19.12
N VAL A 171 -0.67 -11.44 -17.99
CA VAL A 171 0.74 -11.67 -17.69
C VAL A 171 0.82 -12.70 -16.59
N VAL A 172 1.42 -13.83 -16.90
CA VAL A 172 1.67 -14.89 -15.94
C VAL A 172 3.00 -14.69 -15.26
N MET A 173 2.98 -14.76 -13.93
CA MET A 173 4.16 -14.89 -13.09
C MET A 173 4.19 -16.28 -12.50
N VAL A 174 5.34 -16.94 -12.60
CA VAL A 174 5.54 -18.28 -12.02
C VAL A 174 6.53 -18.22 -10.88
N SER A 175 6.47 -19.22 -10.00
CA SER A 175 7.43 -19.38 -8.92
C SER A 175 8.87 -19.39 -9.45
N SER A 176 9.76 -18.68 -8.79
CA SER A 176 11.16 -18.56 -9.19
C SER A 176 12.09 -18.53 -7.99
N THR A 177 13.29 -19.06 -8.21
CA THR A 177 14.33 -19.08 -7.17
C THR A 177 15.22 -17.84 -7.15
N TYR A 178 15.26 -17.05 -8.22
CA TYR A 178 16.41 -16.17 -8.42
C TYR A 178 16.15 -14.68 -8.31
N GLU A 179 15.08 -14.18 -8.88
CA GLU A 179 14.82 -12.75 -8.90
C GLU A 179 13.37 -12.44 -8.68
N HIS A 180 13.16 -11.29 -8.11
CA HIS A 180 11.84 -10.73 -7.89
C HIS A 180 11.38 -10.04 -9.18
N VAL A 181 10.51 -10.69 -9.94
CA VAL A 181 9.85 -10.05 -11.08
C VAL A 181 8.50 -9.56 -10.61
N GLU A 182 8.27 -8.28 -10.80
CA GLU A 182 7.10 -7.58 -10.31
C GLU A 182 6.30 -7.02 -11.46
N ILE A 183 4.98 -7.11 -11.35
CA ILE A 183 4.09 -6.31 -12.16
C ILE A 183 3.88 -5.00 -11.43
N GLN A 184 4.22 -3.89 -12.07
CA GLN A 184 4.01 -2.55 -11.55
C GLN A 184 3.08 -1.79 -12.48
N TYR A 185 2.00 -1.26 -11.91
CA TYR A 185 1.09 -0.38 -12.64
C TYR A 185 1.56 1.07 -12.51
N ASP A 186 2.79 1.34 -12.99
CA ASP A 186 3.47 2.63 -12.88
C ASP A 186 2.95 3.71 -13.85
N GLN A 187 2.13 3.33 -14.82
CA GLN A 187 1.37 4.28 -15.63
C GLN A 187 0.26 4.94 -14.83
N PHE A 188 -0.23 4.29 -13.78
CA PHE A 188 -1.10 4.92 -12.80
C PHE A 188 -0.26 5.65 -11.75
N ARG A 189 -0.63 6.90 -11.49
CA ARG A 189 -0.18 7.67 -10.33
C ARG A 189 -1.39 8.33 -9.72
N ALA A 190 -1.60 8.14 -8.43
CA ALA A 190 -2.70 8.76 -7.73
C ALA A 190 -2.61 10.29 -7.88
N PRO A 191 -3.59 10.96 -8.51
CA PRO A 191 -3.54 12.41 -8.75
C PRO A 191 -3.61 13.21 -7.46
N SER A 192 -4.29 12.69 -6.46
CA SER A 192 -4.39 13.29 -5.12
C SER A 192 -4.51 12.21 -4.07
N SER A 193 -4.23 12.56 -2.81
CA SER A 193 -4.48 11.67 -1.69
C SER A 193 -5.98 11.50 -1.49
N GLY A 194 -6.42 10.27 -1.23
CA GLY A 194 -7.84 9.99 -1.06
C GLY A 194 -8.16 8.49 -1.02
N LYS A 195 -9.44 8.20 -0.92
CA LYS A 195 -9.98 6.84 -0.98
C LYS A 195 -10.10 6.40 -2.44
N TYR A 196 -9.62 5.22 -2.74
CA TYR A 196 -9.67 4.62 -4.08
C TYR A 196 -10.25 3.23 -4.00
N ARG A 197 -10.94 2.84 -5.06
CA ARG A 197 -11.40 1.48 -5.29
C ARG A 197 -10.55 0.85 -6.37
N LEU A 198 -9.91 -0.26 -6.02
CA LEU A 198 -9.07 -1.04 -6.92
C LEU A 198 -9.80 -2.34 -7.25
N LYS A 199 -9.87 -2.68 -8.54
CA LYS A 199 -10.37 -3.99 -8.99
C LYS A 199 -9.28 -4.67 -9.78
N PHE A 200 -8.97 -5.89 -9.39
CA PHE A 200 -7.96 -6.73 -10.06
C PHE A 200 -8.65 -7.93 -10.68
N ALA A 201 -8.43 -8.14 -11.98
CA ALA A 201 -8.81 -9.38 -12.64
C ALA A 201 -7.61 -10.29 -12.79
N GLY A 202 -7.81 -11.56 -12.48
CA GLY A 202 -6.76 -12.55 -12.59
C GLY A 202 -7.21 -13.95 -12.20
N TYR A 203 -6.30 -14.88 -12.32
CA TYR A 203 -6.51 -16.30 -12.01
C TYR A 203 -5.19 -16.98 -11.71
N THR A 204 -5.24 -18.18 -11.12
CA THR A 204 -4.04 -18.97 -10.90
C THR A 204 -3.82 -19.95 -12.07
N VAL A 205 -2.55 -20.25 -12.30
CA VAL A 205 -2.13 -21.16 -13.36
C VAL A 205 -1.17 -22.22 -12.81
N TRP A 206 -0.98 -23.27 -13.60
CA TRP A 206 0.06 -24.27 -13.40
C TRP A 206 0.97 -24.31 -14.62
N MET A 207 2.24 -24.00 -14.42
CA MET A 207 3.26 -24.01 -15.45
C MET A 207 3.97 -25.36 -15.46
N SER A 208 4.11 -25.99 -16.62
CA SER A 208 4.89 -27.23 -16.78
C SER A 208 6.36 -27.03 -16.37
N ALA A 209 7.01 -28.11 -15.94
CA ALA A 209 8.39 -28.09 -15.44
C ALA A 209 9.40 -27.61 -16.50
N ASP A 210 9.09 -27.77 -17.77
CA ASP A 210 9.90 -27.32 -18.92
C ASP A 210 9.55 -25.90 -19.38
N TYR A 211 8.58 -25.24 -18.73
CA TYR A 211 8.10 -23.89 -19.03
C TYR A 211 7.45 -23.72 -20.43
N THR A 212 6.90 -24.78 -20.97
CA THR A 212 6.30 -24.76 -22.33
C THR A 212 4.78 -24.68 -22.31
N GLU A 213 4.14 -25.21 -21.28
CA GLU A 213 2.70 -25.34 -21.22
C GLU A 213 2.12 -24.70 -19.94
N LEU A 214 0.95 -24.10 -20.09
CA LEU A 214 0.14 -23.55 -19.01
C LEU A 214 -1.20 -24.25 -18.95
N THR A 215 -1.60 -24.58 -17.74
CA THR A 215 -2.94 -25.09 -17.44
C THR A 215 -3.58 -24.31 -16.29
N SER A 216 -4.84 -24.62 -15.99
CA SER A 216 -5.53 -24.02 -14.85
C SER A 216 -4.78 -24.30 -13.53
N GLY A 217 -4.72 -23.31 -12.68
CA GLY A 217 -4.10 -23.46 -11.36
C GLY A 217 -4.80 -24.54 -10.52
N ARG A 218 -4.05 -25.16 -9.64
CA ARG A 218 -4.53 -26.24 -8.76
C ARG A 218 -5.02 -25.74 -7.41
N ARG A 219 -4.67 -24.50 -7.07
CA ARG A 219 -4.97 -23.89 -5.76
C ARG A 219 -5.09 -22.39 -5.88
N THR A 220 -5.57 -21.77 -4.82
CA THR A 220 -5.59 -20.33 -4.64
C THR A 220 -4.19 -19.80 -4.32
N GLU A 221 -3.89 -18.58 -4.75
CA GLU A 221 -2.63 -17.90 -4.45
C GLU A 221 -2.92 -16.52 -3.83
N PRO A 222 -2.31 -16.22 -2.67
CA PRO A 222 -2.47 -14.94 -2.01
C PRO A 222 -1.71 -13.85 -2.74
N ILE A 223 -2.39 -12.73 -2.97
CA ILE A 223 -1.85 -11.53 -3.59
C ILE A 223 -1.84 -10.41 -2.56
N THR A 224 -0.69 -9.87 -2.27
CA THR A 224 -0.57 -8.67 -1.43
C THR A 224 -0.45 -7.44 -2.32
N ILE A 225 -1.20 -6.40 -1.98
CA ILE A 225 -1.19 -5.16 -2.73
C ILE A 225 -0.40 -4.11 -1.96
N TYR A 226 0.53 -3.47 -2.66
CA TYR A 226 1.33 -2.38 -2.13
C TYR A 226 1.08 -1.10 -2.92
N ALA A 227 1.12 0.03 -2.20
CA ALA A 227 1.39 1.33 -2.78
C ALA A 227 2.91 1.51 -2.82
N ASP A 228 3.43 1.99 -3.94
CA ASP A 228 4.85 2.26 -4.15
C ASP A 228 5.05 3.77 -4.37
N SER A 229 5.90 4.37 -3.56
CA SER A 229 6.29 5.78 -3.65
C SER A 229 7.79 5.90 -3.94
N PRO A 230 8.23 6.78 -4.84
CA PRO A 230 9.65 7.10 -4.94
C PRO A 230 10.20 7.67 -3.62
N PRO A 231 11.41 7.27 -3.17
CA PRO A 231 12.44 6.45 -3.82
C PRO A 231 12.34 4.93 -3.62
N ARG A 232 11.22 4.35 -3.33
CA ARG A 232 10.86 2.93 -3.09
C ARG A 232 10.40 2.65 -1.66
N THR A 233 9.47 3.43 -1.20
CA THR A 233 8.75 3.11 0.05
C THR A 233 7.52 2.28 -0.30
N LEU A 234 7.51 1.03 0.13
CA LEU A 234 6.36 0.14 -0.03
C LEU A 234 5.46 0.25 1.20
N ARG A 235 4.19 0.51 0.96
CA ARG A 235 3.16 0.51 1.99
C ARG A 235 2.10 -0.53 1.64
N ARG A 236 1.88 -1.50 2.52
CA ARG A 236 0.86 -2.53 2.31
C ARG A 236 -0.53 -1.89 2.36
N LEU A 237 -1.32 -2.16 1.33
CA LEU A 237 -2.70 -1.70 1.21
C LEU A 237 -3.71 -2.76 1.66
N GLY A 238 -3.46 -4.02 1.33
CA GLY A 238 -4.34 -5.12 1.63
C GLY A 238 -3.89 -6.39 0.92
N HIS A 239 -4.78 -7.38 0.88
CA HIS A 239 -4.54 -8.66 0.20
C HIS A 239 -5.88 -9.28 -0.20
N PHE A 240 -5.80 -10.17 -1.16
CA PHE A 240 -6.89 -11.06 -1.60
C PHE A 240 -6.29 -12.33 -2.20
N ASP A 241 -7.15 -13.29 -2.53
CA ASP A 241 -6.73 -14.54 -3.17
C ASP A 241 -7.21 -14.58 -4.62
N PHE A 242 -6.33 -14.98 -5.55
CA PHE A 242 -6.75 -15.43 -6.86
C PHE A 242 -7.04 -16.92 -6.85
N HIS A 243 -8.08 -17.30 -7.59
CA HIS A 243 -8.55 -18.66 -7.74
C HIS A 243 -8.19 -19.24 -9.12
N PRO A 244 -8.27 -20.57 -9.32
CA PRO A 244 -8.04 -21.18 -10.64
C PRO A 244 -8.96 -20.65 -11.75
N LYS A 245 -10.17 -20.27 -11.38
CA LYS A 245 -11.10 -19.60 -12.29
C LYS A 245 -10.91 -18.09 -12.24
N THR A 246 -10.91 -17.46 -13.39
CA THR A 246 -10.87 -15.99 -13.50
C THR A 246 -11.88 -15.34 -12.57
N SER A 247 -11.43 -14.40 -11.78
CA SER A 247 -12.24 -13.63 -10.84
C SER A 247 -11.78 -12.18 -10.77
N VAL A 248 -12.69 -11.31 -10.35
CA VAL A 248 -12.39 -9.91 -10.07
C VAL A 248 -12.39 -9.73 -8.56
N GLN A 249 -11.29 -9.27 -8.02
CA GLN A 249 -11.12 -8.96 -6.61
C GLN A 249 -11.17 -7.44 -6.42
N GLU A 250 -11.90 -6.99 -5.41
CA GLU A 250 -12.09 -5.57 -5.13
C GLU A 250 -11.49 -5.20 -3.77
N LEU A 251 -10.82 -4.06 -3.72
CA LEU A 251 -10.19 -3.54 -2.51
C LEU A 251 -10.40 -2.03 -2.43
N GLU A 252 -10.93 -1.54 -1.32
CA GLU A 252 -10.95 -0.11 -1.02
C GLU A 252 -9.72 0.26 -0.21
N VAL A 253 -8.99 1.27 -0.69
CA VAL A 253 -7.71 1.67 -0.12
C VAL A 253 -7.58 3.18 -0.07
N TRP A 254 -6.69 3.67 0.77
CA TRP A 254 -6.25 5.04 0.72
C TRP A 254 -4.91 5.13 -0.01
N LEU A 255 -4.83 6.02 -1.00
CA LEU A 255 -3.58 6.34 -1.69
C LEU A 255 -3.16 7.76 -1.37
N LYS A 256 -1.85 7.97 -1.31
CA LYS A 256 -1.24 9.29 -1.27
C LYS A 256 -1.01 9.78 -2.70
N ALA A 257 -1.03 11.08 -2.91
CA ALA A 257 -0.69 11.67 -4.20
C ALA A 257 0.66 11.15 -4.71
N GLY A 258 0.69 10.73 -5.97
CA GLY A 258 1.88 10.19 -6.63
C GLY A 258 2.16 8.71 -6.40
N GLU A 259 1.46 8.03 -5.50
CA GLU A 259 1.61 6.58 -5.31
C GLU A 259 1.15 5.80 -6.55
N THR A 260 1.87 4.70 -6.82
CA THR A 260 1.55 3.70 -7.84
C THR A 260 1.11 2.40 -7.17
N ILE A 261 0.60 1.45 -7.95
CA ILE A 261 0.08 0.19 -7.43
C ILE A 261 0.97 -0.98 -7.86
N ARG A 262 1.29 -1.83 -6.90
CA ARG A 262 2.11 -3.01 -7.10
C ARG A 262 1.46 -4.23 -6.45
N PRO A 263 0.93 -5.18 -7.23
CA PRO A 263 0.54 -6.48 -6.72
C PRO A 263 1.75 -7.39 -6.58
N ASP A 264 1.75 -8.21 -5.54
CA ASP A 264 2.81 -9.15 -5.21
C ASP A 264 2.21 -10.51 -4.87
N ALA A 265 2.53 -11.53 -5.67
CA ALA A 265 2.24 -12.92 -5.37
C ALA A 265 3.29 -13.47 -4.41
N SER A 266 3.29 -12.99 -3.18
CA SER A 266 4.37 -13.11 -2.20
C SER A 266 4.80 -14.54 -1.92
N ARG A 267 3.90 -15.52 -2.09
CA ARG A 267 4.22 -16.94 -1.91
C ARG A 267 5.06 -17.51 -3.05
N LEU A 268 4.88 -16.99 -4.27
CA LEU A 268 5.58 -17.44 -5.47
C LEU A 268 6.99 -16.86 -5.57
N VAL A 269 7.21 -15.73 -4.92
CA VAL A 269 8.47 -15.01 -4.99
C VAL A 269 9.36 -15.41 -3.83
N ARG A 270 10.52 -15.97 -4.15
CA ARG A 270 11.55 -16.28 -3.16
C ARG A 270 12.90 -15.81 -3.68
N SER A 271 13.50 -14.90 -2.96
CA SER A 271 14.91 -14.54 -3.13
C SER A 271 15.76 -15.60 -2.42
N ARG A 272 16.29 -16.56 -3.18
CA ARG A 272 17.24 -17.53 -2.67
C ARG A 272 18.41 -17.70 -3.64
N PRO A 273 19.62 -18.01 -3.15
CA PRO A 273 20.74 -18.33 -4.01
C PRO A 273 20.43 -19.50 -4.98
N PRO A 274 21.09 -19.54 -6.15
CA PRO A 274 20.78 -20.49 -7.23
C PRO A 274 20.98 -21.96 -6.86
N GLN A 275 21.77 -22.24 -5.83
CA GLN A 275 21.99 -23.60 -5.35
C GLN A 275 20.78 -24.20 -4.62
N PHE A 276 19.77 -23.40 -4.31
CA PHE A 276 18.55 -23.89 -3.67
C PHE A 276 17.50 -24.19 -4.72
N GLN A 277 16.95 -25.37 -4.68
CA GLN A 277 15.83 -25.77 -5.53
C GLN A 277 14.58 -24.93 -5.19
N ASN A 278 13.76 -24.67 -6.20
CA ASN A 278 12.46 -24.06 -6.02
C ASN A 278 11.56 -25.01 -5.19
N PRO A 279 11.17 -24.67 -3.96
CA PRO A 279 10.38 -25.56 -3.11
C PRO A 279 8.92 -25.71 -3.57
N LEU A 280 8.50 -24.95 -4.56
CA LEU A 280 7.16 -25.00 -5.16
C LEU A 280 7.17 -25.74 -6.50
N LEU A 281 8.34 -26.21 -6.97
CA LEU A 281 8.47 -27.03 -8.15
C LEU A 281 8.12 -28.48 -7.79
N GLU A 282 7.13 -29.02 -8.47
CA GLU A 282 6.73 -30.42 -8.46
C GLU A 282 7.26 -31.11 -9.73
N GLU A 283 7.15 -32.43 -9.83
CA GLU A 283 7.67 -33.19 -10.98
C GLU A 283 7.07 -32.71 -12.32
N ASP A 284 5.80 -32.32 -12.30
CA ASP A 284 5.05 -31.90 -13.50
C ASP A 284 4.90 -30.38 -13.64
N GLY A 285 5.47 -29.59 -12.74
CA GLY A 285 5.42 -28.14 -12.88
C GLY A 285 5.38 -27.34 -11.58
N MET A 286 4.88 -26.10 -11.69
CA MET A 286 4.90 -25.14 -10.58
C MET A 286 3.73 -24.18 -10.64
N PRO A 287 3.32 -23.59 -9.49
CA PRO A 287 2.24 -22.62 -9.43
C PRO A 287 2.65 -21.28 -10.04
N GLY A 288 1.67 -20.60 -10.60
CA GLY A 288 1.77 -19.25 -11.11
C GLY A 288 0.48 -18.46 -10.93
N VAL A 289 0.56 -17.17 -11.20
CA VAL A 289 -0.55 -16.23 -11.17
C VAL A 289 -0.60 -15.45 -12.47
N ALA A 290 -1.78 -15.34 -13.04
CA ALA A 290 -2.07 -14.55 -14.23
C ALA A 290 -2.79 -13.26 -13.83
N TYR A 291 -2.22 -12.11 -14.18
CA TYR A 291 -2.82 -10.80 -14.00
C TYR A 291 -3.36 -10.31 -15.35
N GLN A 292 -4.65 -10.00 -15.41
CA GLN A 292 -5.28 -9.48 -16.62
C GLN A 292 -5.28 -7.95 -16.63
N TRP A 293 -5.87 -7.33 -15.61
CA TRP A 293 -5.95 -5.89 -15.53
C TRP A 293 -6.17 -5.40 -14.09
N LEU A 294 -5.85 -4.13 -13.90
CA LEU A 294 -6.21 -3.31 -12.74
C LEU A 294 -7.16 -2.20 -13.20
N GLU A 295 -8.31 -2.06 -12.58
CA GLU A 295 -9.18 -0.89 -12.70
C GLU A 295 -9.08 -0.06 -11.43
N VAL A 296 -8.85 1.23 -11.58
CA VAL A 296 -8.76 2.20 -10.47
C VAL A 296 -9.88 3.19 -10.61
N GLU A 297 -10.62 3.40 -9.52
CA GLU A 297 -11.65 4.42 -9.40
C GLU A 297 -11.35 5.31 -8.19
N GLY A 298 -11.22 6.61 -8.40
CA GLY A 298 -10.95 7.55 -7.30
C GLY A 298 -10.29 8.86 -7.76
N PRO A 299 -10.04 9.80 -6.83
CA PRO A 299 -10.39 9.71 -5.42
C PRO A 299 -11.92 9.71 -5.20
N ILE A 300 -12.38 8.88 -4.27
CA ILE A 300 -13.79 8.76 -3.90
C ILE A 300 -14.02 9.65 -2.68
N HIS A 301 -14.86 10.64 -2.82
CA HIS A 301 -15.30 11.49 -1.73
C HIS A 301 -16.76 11.14 -1.39
N GLU A 302 -17.03 10.76 -0.16
CA GLU A 302 -18.41 10.54 0.31
C GLU A 302 -19.11 11.89 0.43
N ASP A 303 -18.51 12.81 1.17
CA ASP A 303 -18.98 14.16 1.38
C ASP A 303 -18.09 15.19 0.70
N TRP A 304 -18.68 16.36 0.37
CA TRP A 304 -17.93 17.49 -0.16
C TRP A 304 -18.48 18.82 0.35
N PRO A 305 -17.65 19.69 0.92
CA PRO A 305 -16.25 19.46 1.26
C PRO A 305 -16.02 18.27 2.21
N PRO A 306 -14.77 17.72 2.30
CA PRO A 306 -14.46 16.63 3.23
C PRO A 306 -14.72 17.00 4.69
N PRO A 307 -15.00 16.03 5.60
CA PRO A 307 -15.36 16.31 6.99
C PRO A 307 -14.37 17.21 7.75
N GLY A 308 -13.05 17.02 7.50
CA GLY A 308 -12.04 17.88 8.12
C GLY A 308 -12.13 19.34 7.70
N HIS A 309 -12.49 19.61 6.43
CA HIS A 309 -12.77 20.97 5.97
C HIS A 309 -14.02 21.55 6.63
N GLN A 310 -15.09 20.76 6.69
CA GLN A 310 -16.35 21.19 7.32
C GLN A 310 -16.16 21.52 8.79
N LEU A 311 -15.35 20.70 9.52
CA LEU A 311 -15.03 20.97 10.92
C LEU A 311 -14.32 22.33 11.13
N LEU A 312 -13.44 22.70 10.19
CA LEU A 312 -12.65 23.94 10.30
C LEU A 312 -13.42 25.20 9.90
N PHE A 313 -14.33 25.07 8.95
CA PHE A 313 -14.96 26.21 8.29
C PHE A 313 -16.49 26.23 8.37
N GLU A 314 -17.09 25.18 8.98
CA GLU A 314 -18.54 25.03 9.09
C GLU A 314 -19.24 25.25 7.74
N ASP A 315 -20.16 26.21 7.67
CA ASP A 315 -20.94 26.52 6.47
C ASP A 315 -20.26 27.51 5.51
N LEU A 316 -18.98 27.83 5.74
CA LEU A 316 -18.24 28.67 4.81
C LEU A 316 -18.14 27.97 3.46
N LYS A 317 -18.83 28.54 2.45
CA LYS A 317 -18.76 28.02 1.09
C LYS A 317 -17.35 28.19 0.56
N THR A 318 -16.79 27.12 0.02
CA THR A 318 -15.59 27.20 -0.81
C THR A 318 -15.90 28.07 -2.01
N THR A 319 -15.22 29.19 -2.12
CA THR A 319 -15.25 30.01 -3.33
C THR A 319 -14.15 29.53 -4.25
N ASP A 320 -14.40 29.50 -5.55
CA ASP A 320 -13.34 29.28 -6.52
C ASP A 320 -12.21 30.29 -6.27
N PRO A 321 -10.95 29.90 -6.39
CA PRO A 321 -9.84 30.81 -6.19
C PRO A 321 -10.07 32.02 -7.12
N ILE A 322 -10.17 33.18 -6.51
CA ILE A 322 -10.20 34.43 -7.26
C ILE A 322 -8.93 34.42 -8.11
N SER A 323 -9.08 34.39 -9.42
CA SER A 323 -7.98 34.63 -10.32
C SER A 323 -7.39 35.97 -9.92
N ARG A 324 -6.28 35.98 -9.18
CA ARG A 324 -5.49 37.19 -9.02
C ARG A 324 -4.89 37.46 -10.39
N GLU A 325 -5.55 38.23 -11.18
CA GLU A 325 -4.88 39.02 -12.19
C GLU A 325 -3.86 39.87 -11.43
N TYR A 326 -2.63 39.49 -11.51
CA TYR A 326 -1.53 40.37 -11.16
C TYR A 326 -1.52 41.42 -12.23
N ASP A 327 -2.13 42.56 -11.94
CA ASP A 327 -1.86 43.79 -12.66
C ASP A 327 -0.34 44.07 -12.51
N ASN A 328 0.35 43.97 -13.62
CA ASN A 328 1.76 44.37 -13.77
C ASN A 328 1.91 45.89 -13.71
#